data_3502ea83054cd8d0a55ead39a226c552
#
_entry.id   3502ea83054cd8d0a55ead39a226c552
#
_cell.length_a   1.000
_cell.length_b   1.000
_cell.length_c   1.000
_cell.angle_alpha   90.00
_cell.angle_beta   90.00
_cell.angle_gamma   90.00
#
_symmetry.space_group_name_H-M   'P 1'
#
loop_
_entity.id
_entity.type
_entity.pdbx_description
1 polymer ?
#
loop_
_entity_poly.entity_id
_entity_poly.type
_entity_poly.pdbx_seq_one_letter_code
_entity_poly.pdbx_strand_id
1 'polypeptide(L)'
;MTARLGTVLERDGAVYRVATDGGEIRAVLAGRAKRDTARVVVGDRVRLEPDPVAQLHAIVGVEPRTALLERRVPEGRGTRPVAANVDQVFVVTASTNPPPIPQLIDRLLVVAEANEIAAAVVVNKIDLEPGLGLIERCRRAGYMVHAVSAATGEGIADLSLALAGRVTVVTGPSGAGKSSLLNRVQPGLKLRIGELSAKVRRGKHTTVSAVMIPLEGGGYLVDTPGFSEVGLWGIDPGQLDSCFPEFRPFLDDCRYADCRHRTEPGCRVREGIDSGAIAPDRWESYLVLLEELESAPEAWE
;
A
#
# COMPACT_ATOMS: atom_id res chain seq x y z
N MET A 1 15.36 -32.63 9.64
CA MET A 1 15.54 -31.28 10.25
C MET A 1 14.30 -30.47 9.84
N THR A 2 13.55 -29.97 10.79
CA THR A 2 12.36 -29.14 10.52
C THR A 2 12.82 -27.80 9.93
N ALA A 3 12.33 -27.45 8.75
CA ALA A 3 12.60 -26.17 8.13
C ALA A 3 12.07 -25.04 9.04
N ARG A 4 12.89 -24.04 9.31
CA ARG A 4 12.51 -22.86 10.10
C ARG A 4 11.74 -21.89 9.23
N LEU A 5 10.66 -21.32 9.74
CA LEU A 5 9.91 -20.26 9.05
C LEU A 5 10.49 -18.87 9.41
N GLY A 6 10.41 -17.96 8.45
CA GLY A 6 10.76 -16.55 8.66
C GLY A 6 10.06 -15.63 7.68
N THR A 7 10.03 -14.34 8.00
CA THR A 7 9.45 -13.27 7.16
C THR A 7 10.57 -12.42 6.57
N VAL A 8 10.55 -12.21 5.26
CA VAL A 8 11.53 -11.38 4.54
C VAL A 8 11.32 -9.92 4.88
N LEU A 9 12.31 -9.28 5.49
CA LEU A 9 12.28 -7.87 5.90
C LEU A 9 12.92 -6.94 4.88
N GLU A 10 13.95 -7.41 4.17
CA GLU A 10 14.73 -6.60 3.24
C GLU A 10 15.45 -7.50 2.24
N ARG A 11 15.69 -6.97 1.05
CA ARG A 11 16.54 -7.59 0.06
C ARG A 11 17.70 -6.65 -0.29
N ASP A 12 18.92 -7.12 -0.06
CA ASP A 12 20.16 -6.44 -0.45
C ASP A 12 20.93 -7.32 -1.47
N GLY A 13 20.74 -7.01 -2.73
CA GLY A 13 21.31 -7.82 -3.82
C GLY A 13 20.80 -9.27 -3.82
N ALA A 14 21.68 -10.21 -3.52
CA ALA A 14 21.38 -11.64 -3.41
C ALA A 14 21.08 -12.10 -1.97
N VAL A 15 21.26 -11.23 -0.97
CA VAL A 15 21.08 -11.53 0.44
C VAL A 15 19.74 -10.96 0.92
N TYR A 16 19.04 -11.75 1.71
CA TYR A 16 17.79 -11.40 2.36
C TYR A 16 18.00 -11.27 3.86
N ARG A 17 17.44 -10.23 4.48
CA ARG A 17 17.28 -10.12 5.92
C ARG A 17 15.92 -10.71 6.28
N VAL A 18 15.90 -11.67 7.18
CA VAL A 18 14.70 -12.45 7.50
C VAL A 18 14.49 -12.46 9.01
N ALA A 19 13.28 -12.08 9.45
CA ALA A 19 12.85 -12.21 10.84
C ALA A 19 12.41 -13.65 11.10
N THR A 20 12.82 -14.18 12.25
CA THR A 20 12.43 -15.51 12.75
C THR A 20 12.17 -15.42 14.26
N ASP A 21 11.56 -16.44 14.86
CA ASP A 21 11.31 -16.49 16.31
C ASP A 21 12.59 -16.35 17.16
N GLY A 22 13.76 -16.66 16.59
CA GLY A 22 15.05 -16.51 17.26
C GLY A 22 15.81 -15.24 16.90
N GLY A 23 15.14 -14.25 16.30
CA GLY A 23 15.75 -12.99 15.86
C GLY A 23 15.99 -12.92 14.35
N GLU A 24 16.64 -11.86 13.93
CA GLU A 24 16.94 -11.61 12.52
C GLU A 24 18.15 -12.41 12.05
N ILE A 25 18.04 -12.97 10.87
CA ILE A 25 19.09 -13.74 10.22
C ILE A 25 19.31 -13.25 8.78
N ARG A 26 20.44 -13.61 8.19
CA ARG A 26 20.76 -13.40 6.78
C ARG A 26 20.58 -14.71 6.02
N ALA A 27 19.96 -14.63 4.85
CA ALA A 27 19.68 -15.79 4.02
C ALA A 27 19.95 -15.50 2.54
N VAL A 28 20.17 -16.54 1.76
CA VAL A 28 20.30 -16.49 0.29
C VAL A 28 19.31 -17.47 -0.34
N LEU A 29 18.89 -17.20 -1.54
CA LEU A 29 17.96 -18.07 -2.26
C LEU A 29 18.70 -19.32 -2.75
N ALA A 30 18.26 -20.52 -2.32
CA ALA A 30 18.84 -21.79 -2.76
C ALA A 30 18.68 -22.01 -4.26
N GLY A 31 19.63 -22.72 -4.88
CA GLY A 31 19.67 -22.90 -6.34
C GLY A 31 18.41 -23.57 -6.93
N ARG A 32 17.78 -24.51 -6.20
CA ARG A 32 16.50 -25.13 -6.58
C ARG A 32 15.35 -24.13 -6.49
N ALA A 33 15.27 -23.35 -5.43
CA ALA A 33 14.24 -22.34 -5.24
C ALA A 33 14.30 -21.21 -6.28
N LYS A 34 15.46 -20.95 -6.91
CA LYS A 34 15.58 -19.97 -8.00
C LYS A 34 14.79 -20.33 -9.25
N ARG A 35 14.52 -21.60 -9.50
CA ARG A 35 13.81 -22.08 -10.71
C ARG A 35 12.30 -22.19 -10.50
N ASP A 36 11.89 -22.51 -9.28
CA ASP A 36 10.51 -22.90 -8.95
C ASP A 36 9.72 -21.81 -8.21
N THR A 37 10.40 -20.75 -7.75
CA THR A 37 9.75 -19.68 -6.97
C THR A 37 9.63 -18.39 -7.77
N ALA A 38 8.44 -17.80 -7.70
CA ALA A 38 8.24 -16.40 -8.06
C ALA A 38 9.24 -15.53 -7.29
N ARG A 39 9.58 -14.36 -7.85
CA ARG A 39 10.53 -13.42 -7.22
C ARG A 39 10.19 -13.20 -5.74
N VAL A 40 11.14 -13.55 -4.86
CA VAL A 40 11.01 -13.29 -3.41
C VAL A 40 11.02 -11.79 -3.15
N VAL A 41 10.03 -11.32 -2.40
CA VAL A 41 9.86 -9.91 -2.03
C VAL A 41 9.72 -9.75 -0.51
N VAL A 42 9.73 -8.52 -0.07
CA VAL A 42 9.48 -8.15 1.32
C VAL A 42 8.09 -8.64 1.75
N GLY A 43 7.99 -9.19 2.94
CA GLY A 43 6.75 -9.77 3.47
C GLY A 43 6.55 -11.25 3.13
N ASP A 44 7.31 -11.83 2.21
CA ASP A 44 7.22 -13.27 1.95
C ASP A 44 7.55 -14.09 3.20
N ARG A 45 6.72 -15.09 3.48
CA ARG A 45 7.03 -16.14 4.43
C ARG A 45 7.86 -17.20 3.75
N VAL A 46 9.04 -17.49 4.31
CA VAL A 46 10.03 -18.37 3.69
C VAL A 46 10.43 -19.52 4.60
N ARG A 47 10.67 -20.67 3.98
CA ARG A 47 11.30 -21.82 4.66
C ARG A 47 12.80 -21.71 4.56
N LEU A 48 13.46 -21.92 5.68
CA LEU A 48 14.89 -21.69 5.87
C LEU A 48 15.57 -22.98 6.32
N GLU A 49 16.72 -23.26 5.72
CA GLU A 49 17.64 -24.29 6.16
C GLU A 49 19.01 -23.69 6.47
N PRO A 50 19.76 -24.22 7.46
CA PRO A 50 21.14 -23.81 7.67
C PRO A 50 21.99 -24.14 6.44
N ASP A 51 22.80 -23.18 5.99
CA ASP A 51 23.84 -23.44 5.00
C ASP A 51 25.21 -23.48 5.71
N PRO A 52 25.77 -24.67 5.97
CA PRO A 52 26.99 -24.81 6.73
C PRO A 52 28.22 -24.25 6.00
N VAL A 53 28.15 -24.07 4.67
CA VAL A 53 29.29 -23.61 3.87
C VAL A 53 29.33 -22.08 3.85
N ALA A 54 28.17 -21.42 3.69
CA ALA A 54 28.09 -19.98 3.49
C ALA A 54 27.99 -19.17 4.81
N GLN A 55 27.88 -19.82 5.98
CA GLN A 55 27.53 -19.17 7.26
C GLN A 55 26.25 -18.31 7.19
N LEU A 56 25.38 -18.61 6.27
CA LEU A 56 24.10 -18.00 6.01
C LEU A 56 23.02 -19.08 6.09
N HIS A 57 21.77 -18.66 6.04
CA HIS A 57 20.66 -19.58 5.82
C HIS A 57 20.29 -19.65 4.34
N ALA A 58 19.78 -20.80 3.90
CA ALA A 58 19.24 -20.96 2.56
C ALA A 58 17.71 -20.83 2.58
N ILE A 59 17.14 -19.97 1.74
CA ILE A 59 15.72 -19.96 1.45
C ILE A 59 15.45 -21.10 0.48
N VAL A 60 14.75 -22.13 0.95
CA VAL A 60 14.46 -23.35 0.20
C VAL A 60 13.03 -23.38 -0.37
N GLY A 61 12.18 -22.45 0.06
CA GLY A 61 10.81 -22.29 -0.45
C GLY A 61 10.14 -21.02 0.07
N VAL A 62 9.09 -20.63 -0.62
CA VAL A 62 8.19 -19.51 -0.24
C VAL A 62 6.81 -20.09 0.03
N GLU A 63 6.21 -19.68 1.14
CA GLU A 63 4.84 -20.07 1.49
C GLU A 63 3.83 -19.34 0.59
N PRO A 64 2.62 -19.89 0.41
CA PRO A 64 1.55 -19.20 -0.32
C PRO A 64 1.30 -17.80 0.24
N ARG A 65 1.17 -16.84 -0.67
CA ARG A 65 0.86 -15.44 -0.34
C ARG A 65 -0.64 -15.29 -0.11
N THR A 66 -1.02 -14.51 0.89
CA THR A 66 -2.43 -14.14 1.16
C THR A 66 -2.83 -12.86 0.42
N ALA A 67 -1.86 -11.96 0.21
CA ALA A 67 -2.03 -10.72 -0.53
C ALA A 67 -0.71 -10.35 -1.20
N LEU A 68 -0.79 -9.61 -2.30
CA LEU A 68 0.38 -9.16 -3.04
C LEU A 68 0.17 -7.72 -3.50
N LEU A 69 1.00 -6.82 -2.98
CA LEU A 69 1.05 -5.46 -3.47
C LEU A 69 1.94 -5.41 -4.71
N GLU A 70 1.36 -5.08 -5.84
CA GLU A 70 2.04 -5.00 -7.11
C GLU A 70 2.09 -3.58 -7.65
N ARG A 71 3.09 -3.31 -8.47
CA ARG A 71 3.12 -2.14 -9.34
C ARG A 71 3.37 -2.56 -10.77
N ARG A 72 2.73 -1.93 -11.72
CA ARG A 72 3.03 -2.13 -13.14
C ARG A 72 4.38 -1.52 -13.51
N VAL A 73 5.02 -2.11 -14.51
CA VAL A 73 6.25 -1.56 -15.09
C VAL A 73 5.87 -0.70 -16.30
N PRO A 74 6.42 0.53 -16.43
CA PRO A 74 6.06 1.47 -17.50
C PRO A 74 6.19 0.93 -18.94
N GLU A 75 6.96 -0.11 -19.14
CA GLU A 75 7.29 -0.66 -20.47
C GLU A 75 6.37 -1.82 -20.90
N GLY A 76 5.15 -1.92 -20.41
CA GLY A 76 4.15 -2.90 -20.88
C GLY A 76 4.43 -4.38 -20.57
N ARG A 77 5.44 -4.68 -19.76
CA ARG A 77 5.91 -6.05 -19.46
C ARG A 77 5.40 -6.61 -18.14
N GLY A 78 4.11 -6.39 -17.82
CA GLY A 78 3.47 -6.98 -16.65
C GLY A 78 3.65 -6.21 -15.35
N THR A 79 3.30 -6.85 -14.23
CA THR A 79 3.39 -6.30 -12.88
C THR A 79 4.70 -6.69 -12.20
N ARG A 80 5.16 -5.87 -11.25
CA ARG A 80 6.28 -6.21 -10.34
C ARG A 80 5.77 -6.27 -8.92
N PRO A 81 5.92 -7.40 -8.25
CA PRO A 81 5.61 -7.49 -6.84
C PRO A 81 6.52 -6.57 -6.02
N VAL A 82 5.90 -5.82 -5.11
CA VAL A 82 6.54 -4.85 -4.22
C VAL A 82 6.64 -5.41 -2.80
N ALA A 83 5.52 -5.89 -2.26
CA ALA A 83 5.44 -6.50 -0.94
C ALA A 83 4.35 -7.58 -0.92
N ALA A 84 4.60 -8.65 -0.18
CA ALA A 84 3.66 -9.76 -0.01
C ALA A 84 3.03 -9.74 1.40
N ASN A 85 1.87 -10.39 1.52
CA ASN A 85 1.16 -10.57 2.79
C ASN A 85 0.87 -9.24 3.50
N VAL A 86 0.52 -8.21 2.71
CA VAL A 86 0.12 -6.88 3.22
C VAL A 86 -1.32 -6.98 3.69
N ASP A 87 -1.58 -6.62 4.95
CA ASP A 87 -2.92 -6.66 5.52
C ASP A 87 -3.71 -5.38 5.24
N GLN A 88 -3.01 -4.23 5.17
CA GLN A 88 -3.68 -2.95 4.98
C GLN A 88 -2.75 -1.85 4.43
N VAL A 89 -3.38 -0.83 3.83
CA VAL A 89 -2.71 0.40 3.36
C VAL A 89 -3.27 1.59 4.14
N PHE A 90 -2.37 2.37 4.76
CA PHE A 90 -2.72 3.64 5.39
C PHE A 90 -2.33 4.80 4.48
N VAL A 91 -3.34 5.49 3.95
CA VAL A 91 -3.17 6.73 3.17
C VAL A 91 -3.11 7.91 4.13
N VAL A 92 -1.92 8.41 4.40
CA VAL A 92 -1.69 9.53 5.32
C VAL A 92 -1.78 10.84 4.56
N THR A 93 -2.63 11.74 5.04
CA THR A 93 -2.75 13.11 4.55
C THR A 93 -2.70 14.10 5.70
N ALA A 94 -2.41 15.38 5.45
CA ALA A 94 -2.57 16.41 6.44
C ALA A 94 -3.97 17.03 6.33
N SER A 95 -4.54 17.48 7.45
CA SER A 95 -5.75 18.31 7.45
C SER A 95 -5.49 19.67 6.82
N THR A 96 -4.26 20.17 7.01
CA THR A 96 -3.73 21.43 6.49
C THR A 96 -2.19 21.40 6.46
N ASN A 97 -1.55 22.32 5.73
CA ASN A 97 -0.09 22.49 5.64
C ASN A 97 0.73 21.21 5.38
N PRO A 98 0.68 20.63 4.18
CA PRO A 98 0.03 21.15 2.97
C PRO A 98 -1.49 20.88 2.98
N PRO A 99 -2.27 21.62 2.20
CA PRO A 99 -3.68 21.32 2.03
C PRO A 99 -3.87 19.92 1.44
N PRO A 100 -4.91 19.18 1.84
CA PRO A 100 -5.18 17.86 1.28
C PRO A 100 -5.52 17.98 -0.21
N ILE A 101 -5.08 16.99 -0.98
CA ILE A 101 -5.40 16.85 -2.40
C ILE A 101 -6.31 15.63 -2.55
N PRO A 102 -7.66 15.82 -2.63
CA PRO A 102 -8.62 14.71 -2.65
C PRO A 102 -8.33 13.68 -3.75
N GLN A 103 -8.01 14.12 -4.97
CA GLN A 103 -7.74 13.24 -6.11
C GLN A 103 -6.51 12.35 -5.86
N LEU A 104 -5.47 12.84 -5.14
CA LEU A 104 -4.31 12.04 -4.79
C LEU A 104 -4.67 10.99 -3.73
N ILE A 105 -5.51 11.35 -2.75
CA ILE A 105 -6.01 10.41 -1.75
C ILE A 105 -6.79 9.30 -2.45
N ASP A 106 -7.73 9.67 -3.33
CA ASP A 106 -8.56 8.73 -4.08
C ASP A 106 -7.72 7.78 -4.94
N ARG A 107 -6.71 8.30 -5.62
CA ARG A 107 -5.75 7.49 -6.40
C ARG A 107 -5.07 6.43 -5.55
N LEU A 108 -4.57 6.80 -4.37
CA LEU A 108 -3.88 5.86 -3.48
C LEU A 108 -4.84 4.81 -2.91
N LEU A 109 -6.08 5.19 -2.63
CA LEU A 109 -7.14 4.27 -2.21
C LEU A 109 -7.50 3.29 -3.33
N VAL A 110 -7.70 3.78 -4.56
CA VAL A 110 -7.96 2.95 -5.76
C VAL A 110 -6.85 1.92 -5.99
N VAL A 111 -5.57 2.30 -5.79
CA VAL A 111 -4.47 1.34 -5.91
C VAL A 111 -4.56 0.23 -4.84
N ALA A 112 -4.96 0.55 -3.61
CA ALA A 112 -5.16 -0.46 -2.57
C ALA A 112 -6.34 -1.39 -2.90
N GLU A 113 -7.48 -0.83 -3.33
CA GLU A 113 -8.69 -1.57 -3.72
C GLU A 113 -8.43 -2.50 -4.91
N ALA A 114 -7.69 -2.03 -5.92
CA ALA A 114 -7.32 -2.84 -7.09
C ALA A 114 -6.38 -4.01 -6.77
N ASN A 115 -5.67 -3.95 -5.63
CA ASN A 115 -4.87 -5.05 -5.11
C ASN A 115 -5.64 -5.88 -4.05
N GLU A 116 -6.93 -5.63 -3.85
CA GLU A 116 -7.77 -6.30 -2.84
C GLU A 116 -7.21 -6.17 -1.42
N ILE A 117 -6.52 -5.06 -1.12
CA ILE A 117 -5.93 -4.77 0.18
C ILE A 117 -6.79 -3.74 0.90
N ALA A 118 -7.17 -4.02 2.13
CA ALA A 118 -7.93 -3.09 2.96
C ALA A 118 -7.23 -1.73 3.08
N ALA A 119 -7.98 -0.63 2.92
CA ALA A 119 -7.44 0.71 3.01
C ALA A 119 -8.08 1.54 4.13
N ALA A 120 -7.28 2.41 4.74
CA ALA A 120 -7.77 3.41 5.68
C ALA A 120 -7.09 4.76 5.43
N VAL A 121 -7.76 5.83 5.79
CA VAL A 121 -7.22 7.20 5.69
C VAL A 121 -6.75 7.67 7.07
N VAL A 122 -5.55 8.21 7.13
CA VAL A 122 -5.01 8.82 8.35
C VAL A 122 -4.90 10.33 8.11
N VAL A 123 -5.78 11.09 8.74
CA VAL A 123 -5.78 12.57 8.67
C VAL A 123 -4.94 13.09 9.83
N ASN A 124 -3.74 13.54 9.51
CA ASN A 124 -2.78 14.07 10.48
C ASN A 124 -2.90 15.60 10.61
N LYS A 125 -2.31 16.15 11.65
CA LYS A 125 -2.26 17.59 11.99
C LYS A 125 -3.63 18.19 12.35
N ILE A 126 -4.52 17.38 12.94
CA ILE A 126 -5.83 17.86 13.40
C ILE A 126 -5.74 18.93 14.49
N ASP A 127 -4.57 19.08 15.11
CA ASP A 127 -4.22 20.17 16.03
C ASP A 127 -4.15 21.54 15.36
N LEU A 128 -3.85 21.59 14.05
CA LEU A 128 -3.81 22.82 13.28
C LEU A 128 -5.20 23.15 12.69
N GLU A 129 -5.89 22.13 12.19
CA GLU A 129 -7.23 22.22 11.64
C GLU A 129 -7.94 20.87 11.80
N PRO A 130 -9.17 20.80 12.32
CA PRO A 130 -9.85 19.52 12.58
C PRO A 130 -10.08 18.63 11.33
N GLY A 131 -10.10 19.21 10.12
CA GLY A 131 -10.24 18.47 8.87
C GLY A 131 -11.58 17.75 8.70
N LEU A 132 -12.65 18.22 9.34
CA LEU A 132 -13.95 17.53 9.42
C LEU A 132 -14.54 17.21 8.05
N GLY A 133 -14.44 18.12 7.08
CA GLY A 133 -14.95 17.89 5.71
C GLY A 133 -14.25 16.73 5.02
N LEU A 134 -12.92 16.63 5.15
CA LEU A 134 -12.15 15.53 4.58
C LEU A 134 -12.45 14.19 5.28
N ILE A 135 -12.54 14.21 6.60
CA ILE A 135 -12.87 13.03 7.41
C ILE A 135 -14.24 12.48 7.01
N GLU A 136 -15.25 13.35 6.92
CA GLU A 136 -16.60 12.95 6.53
C GLU A 136 -16.65 12.42 5.10
N ARG A 137 -15.97 13.09 4.18
CA ARG A 137 -15.82 12.64 2.79
C ARG A 137 -15.30 11.20 2.69
N CYS A 138 -14.23 10.90 3.40
CA CYS A 138 -13.63 9.57 3.37
C CYS A 138 -14.52 8.50 4.06
N ARG A 139 -15.19 8.87 5.15
CA ARG A 139 -16.14 7.97 5.82
C ARG A 139 -17.35 7.63 4.96
N ARG A 140 -17.91 8.62 4.27
CA ARG A 140 -19.02 8.41 3.32
C ARG A 140 -18.63 7.53 2.15
N ALA A 141 -17.36 7.59 1.73
CA ALA A 141 -16.80 6.68 0.72
C ALA A 141 -16.54 5.25 1.26
N GLY A 142 -16.87 4.97 2.52
CA GLY A 142 -16.75 3.63 3.12
C GLY A 142 -15.41 3.35 3.80
N TYR A 143 -14.50 4.31 3.90
CA TYR A 143 -13.19 4.10 4.50
C TYR A 143 -13.15 4.37 6.00
N MET A 144 -12.41 3.54 6.73
CA MET A 144 -12.01 3.85 8.09
C MET A 144 -11.12 5.10 8.10
N VAL A 145 -11.37 6.02 9.04
CA VAL A 145 -10.58 7.26 9.16
C VAL A 145 -10.03 7.42 10.57
N HIS A 146 -8.71 7.51 10.67
CA HIS A 146 -7.98 7.86 11.89
C HIS A 146 -7.63 9.35 11.84
N ALA A 147 -8.25 10.14 12.71
CA ALA A 147 -7.92 11.55 12.91
C ALA A 147 -6.85 11.66 13.99
N VAL A 148 -5.69 12.22 13.67
CA VAL A 148 -4.51 12.17 14.55
C VAL A 148 -3.71 13.47 14.54
N SER A 149 -2.98 13.71 15.60
CA SER A 149 -1.93 14.73 15.64
C SER A 149 -0.61 14.10 16.11
N ALA A 150 0.37 14.03 15.22
CA ALA A 150 1.72 13.63 15.59
C ALA A 150 2.39 14.62 16.57
N ALA A 151 1.96 15.89 16.60
CA ALA A 151 2.49 16.92 17.47
C ALA A 151 1.97 16.75 18.91
N THR A 152 0.66 16.65 19.09
CA THR A 152 0.03 16.55 20.43
C THR A 152 -0.04 15.12 20.96
N GLY A 153 -0.12 14.12 20.07
CA GLY A 153 -0.34 12.72 20.41
C GLY A 153 -1.80 12.29 20.36
N GLU A 154 -2.71 13.20 20.01
CA GLU A 154 -4.13 12.88 19.85
C GLU A 154 -4.34 11.80 18.80
N GLY A 155 -5.19 10.79 19.09
CA GLY A 155 -5.53 9.68 18.21
C GLY A 155 -4.41 8.64 17.97
N ILE A 156 -3.20 8.84 18.53
CA ILE A 156 -2.04 7.94 18.32
C ILE A 156 -2.26 6.56 18.95
N ALA A 157 -2.92 6.49 20.09
CA ALA A 157 -3.20 5.21 20.75
C ALA A 157 -4.06 4.31 19.88
N ASP A 158 -5.14 4.84 19.31
CA ASP A 158 -6.05 4.09 18.42
C ASP A 158 -5.34 3.69 17.11
N LEU A 159 -4.51 4.58 16.56
CA LEU A 159 -3.69 4.27 15.39
C LEU A 159 -2.69 3.15 15.69
N SER A 160 -2.07 3.15 16.87
CA SER A 160 -1.14 2.09 17.29
C SER A 160 -1.84 0.74 17.42
N LEU A 161 -3.07 0.71 17.95
CA LEU A 161 -3.88 -0.49 18.02
C LEU A 161 -4.25 -1.01 16.61
N ALA A 162 -4.55 -0.11 15.68
CA ALA A 162 -4.86 -0.48 14.30
C ALA A 162 -3.64 -1.04 13.54
N LEU A 163 -2.42 -0.69 13.95
CA LEU A 163 -1.16 -1.20 13.41
C LEU A 163 -0.73 -2.54 14.03
N ALA A 164 -1.15 -2.80 15.27
CA ALA A 164 -0.67 -3.96 16.04
C ALA A 164 -1.00 -5.28 15.36
N GLY A 165 0.00 -6.14 15.22
CA GLY A 165 -0.12 -7.48 14.63
C GLY A 165 -0.35 -7.49 13.11
N ARG A 166 -0.36 -6.35 12.43
CA ARG A 166 -0.64 -6.24 11.00
C ARG A 166 0.58 -5.80 10.18
N VAL A 167 0.60 -6.21 8.94
CA VAL A 167 1.54 -5.73 7.91
C VAL A 167 0.91 -4.53 7.22
N THR A 168 1.41 -3.34 7.51
CA THR A 168 0.82 -2.08 7.05
C THR A 168 1.76 -1.33 6.12
N VAL A 169 1.28 -1.01 4.91
CA VAL A 169 1.93 -0.05 4.02
C VAL A 169 1.47 1.35 4.39
N VAL A 170 2.41 2.28 4.56
CA VAL A 170 2.11 3.69 4.84
C VAL A 170 2.52 4.54 3.65
N THR A 171 1.53 5.19 3.03
CA THR A 171 1.71 6.04 1.85
C THR A 171 1.06 7.41 2.03
N GLY A 172 1.25 8.31 1.08
CA GLY A 172 0.64 9.63 1.07
C GLY A 172 1.61 10.74 0.66
N PRO A 173 1.13 11.98 0.43
CA PRO A 173 1.93 13.07 -0.09
C PRO A 173 3.10 13.47 0.82
N SER A 174 4.09 14.12 0.22
CA SER A 174 5.17 14.76 0.99
C SER A 174 4.58 15.85 1.89
N GLY A 175 5.13 16.00 3.08
CA GLY A 175 4.64 16.98 4.05
C GLY A 175 3.39 16.55 4.85
N ALA A 176 2.74 15.42 4.55
CA ALA A 176 1.62 14.89 5.34
C ALA A 176 2.01 14.50 6.79
N GLY A 177 3.32 14.43 7.07
CA GLY A 177 3.82 14.12 8.41
C GLY A 177 3.99 12.64 8.71
N LYS A 178 4.06 11.78 7.69
CA LYS A 178 4.26 10.31 7.83
C LYS A 178 5.39 9.95 8.78
N SER A 179 6.59 10.51 8.56
CA SER A 179 7.76 10.23 9.40
C SER A 179 7.60 10.69 10.85
N SER A 180 6.92 11.82 11.08
CA SER A 180 6.63 12.31 12.43
C SER A 180 5.60 11.43 13.12
N LEU A 181 4.56 11.01 12.39
CA LEU A 181 3.52 10.12 12.84
C LEU A 181 4.11 8.75 13.26
N LEU A 182 4.89 8.14 12.39
CA LEU A 182 5.53 6.85 12.67
C LEU A 182 6.48 6.92 13.86
N ASN A 183 7.24 8.02 13.99
CA ASN A 183 8.12 8.23 15.16
C ASN A 183 7.34 8.51 16.45
N ARG A 184 6.09 8.98 16.35
CA ARG A 184 5.20 9.15 17.51
C ARG A 184 4.59 7.82 17.93
N VAL A 185 4.24 6.95 16.95
CA VAL A 185 3.79 5.58 17.21
C VAL A 185 4.89 4.77 17.90
N GLN A 186 6.12 4.84 17.36
CA GLN A 186 7.27 4.15 17.94
C GLN A 186 8.53 5.04 17.82
N PRO A 187 9.10 5.51 18.92
CA PRO A 187 10.32 6.30 18.92
C PRO A 187 11.48 5.58 18.19
N GLY A 188 12.26 6.34 17.41
CA GLY A 188 13.37 5.80 16.62
C GLY A 188 13.00 5.20 15.26
N LEU A 189 11.74 5.03 14.94
CA LEU A 189 11.31 4.46 13.66
C LEU A 189 11.73 5.32 12.47
N LYS A 190 11.67 6.65 12.61
CA LYS A 190 12.11 7.60 11.56
C LYS A 190 13.59 7.44 11.21
N LEU A 191 14.45 7.20 12.19
CA LEU A 191 15.88 6.97 11.97
C LEU A 191 16.11 5.65 11.24
N ARG A 192 15.41 4.59 11.63
CA ARG A 192 15.47 3.28 10.96
C ARG A 192 15.04 3.38 9.49
N ILE A 193 13.93 4.05 9.20
CA ILE A 193 13.46 4.28 7.82
C ILE A 193 14.51 5.10 7.04
N GLY A 194 15.01 6.18 7.62
CA GLY A 194 16.01 7.05 6.99
C GLY A 194 17.34 6.34 6.70
N GLU A 195 17.85 5.54 7.64
CA GLU A 195 19.09 4.76 7.50
C GLU A 195 18.96 3.68 6.42
N LEU A 196 17.84 2.96 6.39
CA LEU A 196 17.55 1.92 5.41
C LEU A 196 17.40 2.53 4.02
N SER A 197 16.64 3.61 3.87
CA SER A 197 16.50 4.34 2.60
C SER A 197 17.82 4.94 2.12
N ALA A 198 18.68 5.40 3.02
CA ALA A 198 20.01 5.93 2.67
C ALA A 198 20.99 4.84 2.22
N LYS A 199 20.93 3.65 2.81
CA LYS A 199 21.72 2.49 2.36
C LYS A 199 21.32 2.06 0.95
N VAL A 200 20.03 2.00 0.67
CA VAL A 200 19.47 1.65 -0.64
C VAL A 200 19.90 2.67 -1.72
N ARG A 201 19.96 3.97 -1.40
CA ARG A 201 20.38 5.01 -2.35
C ARG A 201 21.89 5.01 -2.67
N ARG A 202 22.74 4.53 -1.77
CA ARG A 202 24.22 4.47 -1.98
C ARG A 202 24.66 3.31 -2.84
N GLY A 203 23.82 2.29 -3.02
CA GLY A 203 24.08 1.19 -3.96
C GLY A 203 23.88 1.68 -5.39
N LYS A 204 24.97 1.84 -6.16
CA LYS A 204 24.94 2.20 -7.58
C LYS A 204 24.02 1.26 -8.34
N HIS A 205 22.91 1.77 -8.94
CA HIS A 205 21.97 1.06 -9.82
C HIS A 205 21.14 -0.09 -9.19
N THR A 206 20.85 -0.05 -7.89
CA THR A 206 19.95 -1.04 -7.31
C THR A 206 18.51 -0.51 -7.31
N THR A 207 17.58 -1.25 -7.90
CA THR A 207 16.14 -1.02 -7.82
C THR A 207 15.78 -0.77 -6.35
N VAL A 208 15.16 0.37 -6.07
CA VAL A 208 14.74 0.76 -4.72
C VAL A 208 13.80 -0.34 -4.20
N SER A 209 14.28 -1.13 -3.25
CA SER A 209 13.53 -2.25 -2.68
C SER A 209 12.71 -1.76 -1.50
N ALA A 210 11.50 -2.28 -1.36
CA ALA A 210 10.71 -2.07 -0.15
C ALA A 210 11.45 -2.64 1.08
N VAL A 211 11.21 -2.05 2.24
CA VAL A 211 11.77 -2.50 3.52
C VAL A 211 10.66 -2.68 4.53
N MET A 212 10.71 -3.77 5.27
CA MET A 212 9.77 -4.09 6.33
C MET A 212 10.44 -3.89 7.70
N ILE A 213 9.77 -3.14 8.57
CA ILE A 213 10.27 -2.75 9.89
C ILE A 213 9.35 -3.32 10.94
N PRO A 214 9.84 -4.16 11.86
CA PRO A 214 9.02 -4.71 12.94
C PRO A 214 8.60 -3.61 13.93
N LEU A 215 7.35 -3.69 14.38
CA LEU A 215 6.78 -2.87 15.42
C LEU A 215 6.91 -3.56 16.79
N GLU A 216 7.16 -2.78 17.85
CA GLU A 216 7.23 -3.30 19.23
C GLU A 216 5.91 -3.90 19.70
N GLY A 217 4.78 -3.34 19.24
CA GLY A 217 3.43 -3.89 19.47
C GLY A 217 3.06 -5.11 18.64
N GLY A 218 4.04 -5.69 17.90
CA GLY A 218 3.81 -6.72 16.89
C GLY A 218 3.34 -6.13 15.55
N GLY A 219 3.48 -6.93 14.48
CA GLY A 219 3.22 -6.48 13.11
C GLY A 219 4.41 -5.75 12.48
N TYR A 220 4.19 -5.18 11.31
CA TYR A 220 5.25 -4.57 10.50
C TYR A 220 4.77 -3.33 9.77
N LEU A 221 5.66 -2.36 9.64
CA LEU A 221 5.51 -1.27 8.67
C LEU A 221 6.30 -1.59 7.41
N VAL A 222 5.70 -1.40 6.25
CA VAL A 222 6.34 -1.55 4.96
C VAL A 222 6.60 -0.15 4.39
N ASP A 223 7.86 0.22 4.29
CA ASP A 223 8.29 1.41 3.56
C ASP A 223 8.50 1.02 2.10
N THR A 224 7.71 1.61 1.22
CA THR A 224 7.74 1.38 -0.22
C THR A 224 8.14 2.68 -0.92
N PRO A 225 9.45 2.95 -1.11
CA PRO A 225 9.91 4.15 -1.78
C PRO A 225 9.30 4.25 -3.19
N GLY A 226 8.71 5.42 -3.49
CA GLY A 226 8.03 5.68 -4.77
C GLY A 226 6.60 5.15 -4.88
N PHE A 227 6.03 4.52 -3.85
CA PHE A 227 4.62 4.13 -3.87
C PHE A 227 3.67 5.33 -3.86
N SER A 228 4.09 6.46 -3.31
CA SER A 228 3.33 7.73 -3.37
C SER A 228 3.30 8.36 -4.79
N GLU A 229 4.19 7.91 -5.68
CA GLU A 229 4.31 8.36 -7.07
C GLU A 229 3.73 7.32 -8.05
N VAL A 230 3.05 6.30 -7.53
CA VAL A 230 2.49 5.22 -8.36
C VAL A 230 1.35 5.76 -9.20
N GLY A 231 1.52 5.70 -10.52
CA GLY A 231 0.42 5.86 -11.46
C GLY A 231 -0.58 4.70 -11.30
N LEU A 232 -1.78 4.85 -11.85
CA LEU A 232 -2.84 3.82 -11.86
C LEU A 232 -2.49 2.62 -12.76
N TRP A 233 -1.21 2.40 -13.02
CA TRP A 233 -0.69 1.43 -13.96
C TRP A 233 -1.13 0.02 -13.57
N GLY A 234 -1.92 -0.60 -14.44
CA GLY A 234 -2.34 -1.97 -14.29
C GLY A 234 -3.76 -2.20 -13.85
N ILE A 235 -4.46 -1.15 -13.53
CA ILE A 235 -5.90 -1.21 -13.30
C ILE A 235 -6.58 -1.25 -14.67
N ASP A 236 -7.43 -2.26 -14.88
CA ASP A 236 -8.29 -2.31 -16.05
C ASP A 236 -9.30 -1.16 -15.95
N PRO A 237 -9.40 -0.27 -16.97
CA PRO A 237 -10.43 0.76 -16.98
C PRO A 237 -11.84 0.20 -16.72
N GLY A 238 -12.09 -1.06 -17.14
CA GLY A 238 -13.34 -1.78 -16.92
C GLY A 238 -13.61 -2.19 -15.48
N GLN A 239 -12.61 -2.14 -14.61
CA GLN A 239 -12.71 -2.54 -13.20
C GLN A 239 -12.52 -1.36 -12.23
N LEU A 240 -12.27 -0.16 -12.76
CA LEU A 240 -12.01 1.02 -11.93
C LEU A 240 -13.19 1.36 -11.02
N ASP A 241 -14.42 1.21 -11.49
CA ASP A 241 -15.65 1.47 -10.73
C ASP A 241 -15.75 0.62 -9.46
N SER A 242 -15.37 -0.65 -9.54
CA SER A 242 -15.32 -1.56 -8.39
C SER A 242 -14.30 -1.15 -7.32
N CYS A 243 -13.31 -0.32 -7.68
CA CYS A 243 -12.33 0.27 -6.77
C CYS A 243 -12.86 1.48 -5.99
N PHE A 244 -14.14 1.86 -6.19
CA PHE A 244 -14.86 2.85 -5.41
C PHE A 244 -15.91 2.15 -4.55
N PRO A 245 -15.66 1.89 -3.25
CA PRO A 245 -16.57 1.10 -2.40
C PRO A 245 -18.01 1.59 -2.42
N GLU A 246 -18.22 2.92 -2.47
CA GLU A 246 -19.52 3.56 -2.51
C GLU A 246 -20.26 3.36 -3.85
N PHE A 247 -19.58 2.94 -4.91
CA PHE A 247 -20.22 2.62 -6.20
C PHE A 247 -20.76 1.19 -6.24
N ARG A 248 -20.14 0.26 -5.51
CA ARG A 248 -20.43 -1.18 -5.55
C ARG A 248 -21.92 -1.52 -5.41
N PRO A 249 -22.70 -0.88 -4.52
CA PRO A 249 -24.13 -1.17 -4.40
C PRO A 249 -24.97 -0.82 -5.64
N PHE A 250 -24.39 -0.09 -6.62
CA PHE A 250 -25.07 0.41 -7.80
C PHE A 250 -24.61 -0.24 -9.11
N LEU A 251 -23.48 -0.97 -9.12
CA LEU A 251 -22.84 -1.43 -10.36
C LEU A 251 -23.69 -2.43 -11.14
N ASP A 252 -24.27 -3.41 -10.46
CA ASP A 252 -25.03 -4.50 -11.09
C ASP A 252 -26.40 -4.05 -11.63
N ASP A 253 -26.86 -2.87 -11.23
CA ASP A 253 -28.19 -2.35 -11.56
C ASP A 253 -28.17 -1.33 -12.72
N CYS A 254 -27.00 -1.03 -13.31
CA CYS A 254 -26.92 -0.16 -14.47
C CYS A 254 -27.60 -0.78 -15.69
N ARG A 255 -28.24 0.04 -16.51
CA ARG A 255 -28.94 -0.41 -17.73
C ARG A 255 -28.02 -1.15 -18.72
N TYR A 256 -26.74 -0.76 -18.78
CA TYR A 256 -25.74 -1.32 -19.67
C TYR A 256 -24.64 -2.02 -18.86
N ALA A 257 -24.26 -3.22 -19.27
CA ALA A 257 -23.24 -3.98 -18.59
C ALA A 257 -21.83 -3.38 -18.71
N ASP A 258 -21.60 -2.58 -19.76
CA ASP A 258 -20.35 -1.85 -20.02
C ASP A 258 -20.43 -0.36 -19.64
N CYS A 259 -21.37 0.00 -18.73
CA CYS A 259 -21.56 1.37 -18.28
C CYS A 259 -20.27 1.95 -17.70
N ARG A 260 -19.88 3.12 -18.17
CA ARG A 260 -18.71 3.86 -17.66
C ARG A 260 -19.10 4.98 -16.70
N HIS A 261 -20.39 5.06 -16.33
CA HIS A 261 -20.96 6.02 -15.37
C HIS A 261 -20.71 7.50 -15.74
N ARG A 262 -20.54 7.80 -17.03
CA ARG A 262 -20.34 9.16 -17.54
C ARG A 262 -21.67 9.87 -17.79
N THR A 263 -22.34 9.46 -18.88
CA THR A 263 -23.58 10.09 -19.37
C THR A 263 -24.64 9.07 -19.79
N GLU A 264 -24.41 7.80 -19.54
CA GLU A 264 -25.26 6.71 -19.98
C GLU A 264 -26.65 6.81 -19.34
N PRO A 265 -27.73 6.70 -20.14
CA PRO A 265 -29.08 6.73 -19.60
C PRO A 265 -29.37 5.48 -18.76
N GLY A 266 -29.96 5.68 -17.56
CA GLY A 266 -30.23 4.60 -16.63
C GLY A 266 -28.98 4.11 -15.89
N CYS A 267 -27.98 4.98 -15.73
CA CYS A 267 -26.81 4.72 -14.90
C CYS A 267 -27.16 4.87 -13.41
N ARG A 268 -27.05 3.77 -12.65
CA ARG A 268 -27.39 3.75 -11.22
C ARG A 268 -26.37 4.50 -10.35
N VAL A 269 -25.11 4.53 -10.74
CA VAL A 269 -24.10 5.36 -10.05
C VAL A 269 -24.47 6.83 -10.12
N ARG A 270 -24.96 7.33 -11.26
CA ARG A 270 -25.42 8.71 -11.39
C ARG A 270 -26.67 9.00 -10.55
N GLU A 271 -27.61 8.06 -10.51
CA GLU A 271 -28.75 8.17 -9.60
C GLU A 271 -28.31 8.19 -8.12
N GLY A 272 -27.23 7.44 -7.77
CA GLY A 272 -26.59 7.51 -6.47
C GLY A 272 -26.01 8.89 -6.14
N ILE A 273 -25.48 9.61 -7.14
CA ILE A 273 -25.02 11.00 -6.97
C ILE A 273 -26.23 11.94 -6.75
N ASP A 274 -27.26 11.81 -7.58
CA ASP A 274 -28.45 12.65 -7.51
C ASP A 274 -29.18 12.49 -6.17
N SER A 275 -29.18 11.27 -5.60
CA SER A 275 -29.74 10.98 -4.27
C SER A 275 -28.84 11.39 -3.10
N GLY A 276 -27.59 11.77 -3.37
CA GLY A 276 -26.58 12.08 -2.35
C GLY A 276 -25.93 10.87 -1.66
N ALA A 277 -26.18 9.66 -2.14
CA ALA A 277 -25.50 8.44 -1.65
C ALA A 277 -24.03 8.43 -2.04
N ILE A 278 -23.71 8.93 -3.23
CA ILE A 278 -22.35 9.12 -3.73
C ILE A 278 -22.01 10.60 -3.73
N ALA A 279 -20.85 10.97 -3.20
CA ALA A 279 -20.41 12.35 -3.22
C ALA A 279 -19.98 12.77 -4.65
N PRO A 280 -20.45 13.94 -5.18
CA PRO A 280 -20.11 14.37 -6.54
C PRO A 280 -18.62 14.47 -6.81
N ASP A 281 -17.83 14.94 -5.85
CA ASP A 281 -16.38 15.09 -5.98
C ASP A 281 -15.64 13.72 -6.04
N ARG A 282 -16.23 12.66 -5.50
CA ARG A 282 -15.72 11.29 -5.65
C ARG A 282 -15.96 10.77 -7.06
N TRP A 283 -17.13 11.04 -7.61
CA TRP A 283 -17.42 10.73 -9.01
C TRP A 283 -16.53 11.53 -9.98
N GLU A 284 -16.29 12.82 -9.71
CA GLU A 284 -15.33 13.62 -10.48
C GLU A 284 -13.92 13.00 -10.44
N SER A 285 -13.45 12.58 -9.27
CA SER A 285 -12.20 11.85 -9.14
C SER A 285 -12.19 10.57 -9.96
N TYR A 286 -13.26 9.78 -9.93
CA TYR A 286 -13.41 8.58 -10.75
C TYR A 286 -13.25 8.90 -12.24
N LEU A 287 -13.92 9.94 -12.75
CA LEU A 287 -13.84 10.31 -14.17
C LEU A 287 -12.41 10.71 -14.58
N VAL A 288 -11.72 11.47 -13.74
CA VAL A 288 -10.30 11.85 -13.98
C VAL A 288 -9.40 10.61 -14.04
N LEU A 289 -9.57 9.66 -13.12
CA LEU A 289 -8.79 8.44 -13.09
C LEU A 289 -9.12 7.52 -14.26
N LEU A 290 -10.38 7.45 -14.67
CA LEU A 290 -10.82 6.69 -15.83
C LEU A 290 -10.20 7.23 -17.13
N GLU A 291 -10.24 8.56 -17.33
CA GLU A 291 -9.63 9.21 -18.50
C GLU A 291 -8.12 8.96 -18.57
N GLU A 292 -7.43 9.00 -17.42
CA GLU A 292 -6.00 8.66 -17.35
C GLU A 292 -5.72 7.22 -17.76
N LEU A 293 -6.53 6.26 -17.31
CA LEU A 293 -6.38 4.86 -17.66
C LEU A 293 -6.67 4.59 -19.14
N GLU A 294 -7.70 5.23 -19.70
CA GLU A 294 -8.07 5.08 -21.12
C GLU A 294 -7.08 5.78 -22.07
N SER A 295 -6.43 6.85 -21.60
CA SER A 295 -5.41 7.59 -22.37
C SER A 295 -4.01 6.98 -22.25
N ALA A 296 -3.80 6.03 -21.33
CA ALA A 296 -2.53 5.35 -21.22
C ALA A 296 -2.24 4.52 -22.49
N PRO A 297 -1.05 4.64 -23.13
CA PRO A 297 -0.74 3.86 -24.32
C PRO A 297 -0.89 2.37 -24.05
N GLU A 298 -1.56 1.67 -24.98
CA GLU A 298 -1.66 0.22 -24.92
C GLU A 298 -0.25 -0.41 -24.97
N ALA A 299 -0.07 -1.50 -24.21
CA ALA A 299 1.23 -2.11 -23.95
C ALA A 299 1.95 -2.74 -25.16
N TRP A 300 1.47 -2.53 -26.39
CA TRP A 300 1.97 -3.10 -27.65
C TRP A 300 2.23 -2.11 -28.78
N GLU A 301 2.21 -0.83 -28.54
CA GLU A 301 2.71 0.12 -29.55
C GLU A 301 4.19 0.47 -29.38
#